data_b11a73bf172991ee4665cf8696731648
#
_entry.id   b11a73bf172991ee4665cf8696731648
#
_cell.length_a   1.000
_cell.length_b   1.000
_cell.length_c   1.000
_cell.angle_alpha   90.00
_cell.angle_beta   90.00
_cell.angle_gamma   90.00
#
_symmetry.space_group_name_H-M   'P 1'
#
loop_
_entity.id
_entity.type
_entity.pdbx_description
1 polymer ?
#
loop_
_entity_poly.entity_id
_entity_poly.type
_entity_poly.pdbx_seq_one_letter_code
_entity_poly.pdbx_strand_id
1 'polypeptide(L)'
;MTNYQWFKMTEVLKLIGLLAFGSGLSVVSIAEEVTFHKDIEPILQRSCQNCHREGGVGPMPLVTFDQVAPFAGLIEYKTGLRDRAGAMPPWYMEKNIGIQGYKNDPSLSDAEIAAISTWARNGTPKGDPLHSPEPLVFDDSLKWTAGEPDLIVKTNSVTKLSGTPDWWGEIDRVPVGLEEDRYVKSVEVVEVNDVDNQAGTGRDTVGGRYIFHHMIWSTADLDEDGNRIEESVTGWPVHEVGRNPDIFDPEAGRLLRAGSYIYSDSVHLHSNGKDTTGHLEIGFRFHPEDYEPKYERVLLGPVSYTHLTLPT
;
A
#
# COMPACT_ATOMS: atom_id res chain seq x y z
N MET A 1 -86.45 3.06 -41.36
CA MET A 1 -86.52 3.69 -40.06
C MET A 1 -85.98 2.63 -39.09
N THR A 2 -84.84 2.67 -38.52
CA THR A 2 -84.05 3.60 -37.80
C THR A 2 -82.72 2.94 -37.46
N ASN A 3 -81.67 3.35 -38.11
CA ASN A 3 -80.28 2.91 -37.81
C ASN A 3 -79.44 4.12 -37.44
N TYR A 4 -79.81 4.80 -36.31
CA TYR A 4 -79.09 6.07 -36.04
C TYR A 4 -78.70 6.27 -34.56
N GLN A 5 -78.67 5.22 -33.73
CA GLN A 5 -78.35 5.42 -32.31
C GLN A 5 -77.20 4.58 -31.76
N TRP A 6 -76.56 3.77 -32.56
CA TRP A 6 -75.47 2.93 -32.06
C TRP A 6 -74.05 3.49 -32.30
N PHE A 7 -73.96 4.60 -33.04
CA PHE A 7 -72.60 5.14 -33.45
C PHE A 7 -72.06 6.19 -32.52
N LYS A 8 -72.75 6.65 -31.50
CA LYS A 8 -72.27 7.72 -30.61
C LYS A 8 -71.80 7.24 -29.24
N MET A 9 -71.96 5.99 -28.86
CA MET A 9 -71.49 5.50 -27.54
C MET A 9 -70.16 4.84 -27.55
N THR A 10 -69.66 4.42 -28.72
CA THR A 10 -68.34 3.79 -28.84
C THR A 10 -67.17 4.79 -28.98
N GLU A 11 -67.46 6.00 -29.41
CA GLU A 11 -66.43 7.04 -29.54
C GLU A 11 -66.17 7.76 -28.21
N VAL A 12 -67.17 7.89 -27.34
CA VAL A 12 -66.99 8.52 -26.01
C VAL A 12 -66.21 7.61 -25.04
N LEU A 13 -66.29 6.31 -25.19
CA LEU A 13 -65.57 5.33 -24.39
C LEU A 13 -64.11 5.19 -24.86
N LYS A 14 -63.78 5.54 -26.08
CA LYS A 14 -62.39 5.57 -26.56
C LYS A 14 -61.63 6.83 -26.13
N LEU A 15 -62.31 7.95 -25.90
CA LEU A 15 -61.65 9.18 -25.41
C LEU A 15 -61.38 9.15 -23.90
N ILE A 16 -62.14 8.40 -23.11
CA ILE A 16 -61.94 8.26 -21.66
C ILE A 16 -60.81 7.23 -21.38
N GLY A 17 -60.61 6.25 -22.26
CA GLY A 17 -59.52 5.30 -22.16
C GLY A 17 -58.13 5.85 -22.46
N LEU A 18 -57.98 6.99 -23.14
CA LEU A 18 -56.72 7.57 -23.54
C LEU A 18 -56.17 8.63 -22.55
N LEU A 19 -56.99 9.06 -21.58
CA LEU A 19 -56.59 10.05 -20.57
C LEU A 19 -56.16 9.41 -19.23
N ALA A 20 -56.24 8.10 -19.08
CA ALA A 20 -55.84 7.38 -17.86
C ALA A 20 -54.45 6.74 -17.90
N PHE A 21 -53.68 6.90 -18.98
CA PHE A 21 -52.36 6.30 -19.10
C PHE A 21 -51.19 7.31 -19.12
N GLY A 22 -51.44 8.54 -18.68
CA GLY A 22 -50.47 9.64 -18.69
C GLY A 22 -49.93 10.04 -17.32
N SER A 23 -50.25 9.32 -16.25
CA SER A 23 -49.58 9.53 -14.95
C SER A 23 -48.31 8.67 -14.91
N GLY A 24 -47.33 9.06 -15.66
CA GLY A 24 -45.97 8.57 -15.45
C GLY A 24 -45.59 8.90 -14.00
N LEU A 25 -45.65 7.91 -13.12
CA LEU A 25 -44.94 7.93 -11.84
C LEU A 25 -43.45 8.08 -12.21
N SER A 26 -42.98 9.34 -12.23
CA SER A 26 -41.55 9.61 -12.16
C SER A 26 -41.09 9.00 -10.85
N VAL A 27 -40.56 7.79 -10.91
CA VAL A 27 -39.78 7.25 -9.82
C VAL A 27 -38.59 8.18 -9.70
N VAL A 28 -38.66 9.14 -8.80
CA VAL A 28 -37.52 9.92 -8.37
C VAL A 28 -36.61 8.88 -7.71
N SER A 29 -35.64 8.39 -8.45
CA SER A 29 -34.52 7.65 -7.86
C SER A 29 -33.82 8.64 -6.93
N ILE A 30 -34.11 8.56 -5.64
CA ILE A 30 -33.34 9.25 -4.63
C ILE A 30 -31.99 8.55 -4.69
N ALA A 31 -31.00 9.19 -5.29
CA ALA A 31 -29.64 8.69 -5.20
C ALA A 31 -29.33 8.54 -3.70
N GLU A 32 -28.92 7.35 -3.31
CA GLU A 32 -28.59 7.07 -1.92
C GLU A 32 -27.46 8.00 -1.49
N GLU A 33 -27.61 8.61 -0.31
CA GLU A 33 -26.63 9.54 0.22
C GLU A 33 -25.29 8.81 0.50
N VAL A 34 -24.18 9.39 0.03
CA VAL A 34 -22.84 8.88 0.32
C VAL A 34 -22.49 9.23 1.77
N THR A 35 -22.24 8.22 2.59
CA THR A 35 -21.98 8.38 4.01
C THR A 35 -20.62 7.81 4.42
N PHE A 36 -20.10 8.26 5.59
CA PHE A 36 -18.80 7.82 6.07
C PHE A 36 -18.77 6.31 6.30
N HIS A 37 -19.65 5.78 7.14
CA HIS A 37 -19.59 4.39 7.56
C HIS A 37 -19.80 3.39 6.42
N LYS A 38 -20.68 3.74 5.48
CA LYS A 38 -21.02 2.85 4.37
C LYS A 38 -20.01 2.93 3.22
N ASP A 39 -19.63 4.15 2.84
CA ASP A 39 -18.98 4.38 1.55
C ASP A 39 -17.50 4.81 1.69
N ILE A 40 -17.17 5.61 2.70
CA ILE A 40 -15.84 6.22 2.83
C ILE A 40 -14.92 5.39 3.71
N GLU A 41 -15.40 4.89 4.85
CA GLU A 41 -14.59 4.11 5.78
C GLU A 41 -13.97 2.85 5.13
N PRO A 42 -14.68 2.07 4.29
CA PRO A 42 -14.07 0.95 3.57
C PRO A 42 -12.94 1.37 2.62
N ILE A 43 -13.08 2.52 1.97
CA ILE A 43 -12.05 3.08 1.09
C ILE A 43 -10.81 3.44 1.92
N LEU A 44 -11.00 4.12 3.05
CA LEU A 44 -9.92 4.52 3.94
C LEU A 44 -9.19 3.33 4.54
N GLN A 45 -9.91 2.29 4.96
CA GLN A 45 -9.32 1.05 5.47
C GLN A 45 -8.39 0.41 4.45
N ARG A 46 -8.84 0.24 3.22
CA ARG A 46 -8.05 -0.40 2.18
C ARG A 46 -6.86 0.43 1.72
N SER A 47 -7.02 1.75 1.60
CA SER A 47 -6.10 2.60 0.82
C SER A 47 -5.31 3.60 1.66
N CYS A 48 -5.70 3.87 2.92
CA CYS A 48 -5.14 4.96 3.71
C CYS A 48 -4.64 4.52 5.08
N GLN A 49 -5.38 3.65 5.79
CA GLN A 49 -5.13 3.37 7.21
C GLN A 49 -3.84 2.59 7.46
N ASN A 50 -3.29 1.91 6.46
CA ASN A 50 -1.98 1.29 6.61
C ASN A 50 -0.89 2.31 7.01
N CYS A 51 -0.98 3.54 6.49
CA CYS A 51 -0.07 4.64 6.82
C CYS A 51 -0.68 5.64 7.80
N HIS A 52 -1.97 5.99 7.62
CA HIS A 52 -2.67 7.02 8.38
C HIS A 52 -3.43 6.42 9.56
N ARG A 53 -2.72 6.04 10.60
CA ARG A 53 -3.23 5.53 11.87
C ARG A 53 -2.31 5.96 13.01
N GLU A 54 -2.74 5.78 14.23
CA GLU A 54 -1.86 6.02 15.37
C GLU A 54 -0.65 5.08 15.31
N GLY A 55 0.55 5.62 15.50
CA GLY A 55 1.81 4.86 15.33
C GLY A 55 2.21 4.58 13.88
N GLY A 56 1.39 4.94 12.89
CA GLY A 56 1.71 4.80 11.46
C GLY A 56 2.61 5.92 10.94
N VAL A 57 3.02 5.79 9.67
CA VAL A 57 3.94 6.75 9.03
C VAL A 57 3.24 8.02 8.52
N GLY A 58 1.91 8.00 8.41
CA GLY A 58 1.13 9.16 7.97
C GLY A 58 1.03 10.24 9.07
N PRO A 59 0.95 11.54 8.70
CA PRO A 59 1.01 12.64 9.69
C PRO A 59 -0.23 12.80 10.55
N MET A 60 -1.35 12.17 10.20
CA MET A 60 -2.60 12.21 10.96
C MET A 60 -3.33 10.88 10.80
N PRO A 61 -4.03 10.38 11.84
CA PRO A 61 -4.84 9.18 11.72
C PRO A 61 -6.11 9.44 10.89
N LEU A 62 -6.52 8.46 10.10
CA LEU A 62 -7.74 8.46 9.28
C LEU A 62 -8.58 7.19 9.59
N VAL A 63 -8.78 6.90 10.88
CA VAL A 63 -9.45 5.67 11.33
C VAL A 63 -10.91 5.91 11.68
N THR A 64 -11.20 6.92 12.48
CA THR A 64 -12.56 7.22 12.94
C THR A 64 -13.16 8.40 12.19
N PHE A 65 -14.50 8.51 12.20
CA PHE A 65 -15.20 9.67 11.64
C PHE A 65 -14.65 11.00 12.17
N ASP A 66 -14.44 11.09 13.48
CA ASP A 66 -13.99 12.34 14.13
C ASP A 66 -12.53 12.70 13.74
N GLN A 67 -11.73 11.71 13.39
CA GLN A 67 -10.37 11.93 12.86
C GLN A 67 -10.39 12.33 11.37
N VAL A 68 -11.35 11.84 10.60
CA VAL A 68 -11.39 12.02 9.14
C VAL A 68 -12.14 13.27 8.71
N ALA A 69 -13.31 13.54 9.30
CA ALA A 69 -14.20 14.62 8.87
C ALA A 69 -13.53 16.01 8.84
N PRO A 70 -12.67 16.40 9.80
CA PRO A 70 -11.95 17.68 9.74
C PRO A 70 -11.01 17.81 8.52
N PHE A 71 -10.57 16.71 7.94
CA PHE A 71 -9.65 16.68 6.80
C PHE A 71 -10.34 16.37 5.46
N ALA A 72 -11.68 16.31 5.42
CA ALA A 72 -12.43 15.90 4.23
C ALA A 72 -12.03 16.67 2.96
N GLY A 73 -11.92 17.99 3.04
CA GLY A 73 -11.50 18.81 1.89
C GLY A 73 -10.06 18.56 1.45
N LEU A 74 -9.15 18.26 2.41
CA LEU A 74 -7.77 17.90 2.08
C LEU A 74 -7.70 16.51 1.45
N ILE A 75 -8.48 15.56 1.94
CA ILE A 75 -8.60 14.20 1.38
C ILE A 75 -9.14 14.29 -0.04
N GLU A 76 -10.23 15.04 -0.27
CA GLU A 76 -10.76 15.30 -1.61
C GLU A 76 -9.71 15.86 -2.55
N TYR A 77 -9.00 16.91 -2.12
CA TYR A 77 -7.95 17.54 -2.92
C TYR A 77 -6.82 16.55 -3.27
N LYS A 78 -6.30 15.84 -2.27
CA LYS A 78 -5.16 14.93 -2.44
C LYS A 78 -5.50 13.71 -3.27
N THR A 79 -6.69 13.14 -3.12
CA THR A 79 -7.14 11.99 -3.94
C THR A 79 -7.47 12.42 -5.36
N GLY A 80 -7.94 13.65 -5.56
CA GLY A 80 -8.21 14.22 -6.87
C GLY A 80 -6.96 14.55 -7.71
N LEU A 81 -5.78 14.58 -7.09
CA LEU A 81 -4.51 14.82 -7.82
C LEU A 81 -4.12 13.63 -8.71
N ARG A 82 -4.56 12.40 -8.38
CA ARG A 82 -4.31 11.16 -9.14
C ARG A 82 -2.83 10.87 -9.38
N ASP A 83 -2.35 11.11 -10.60
CA ASP A 83 -0.97 10.87 -11.08
C ASP A 83 -0.01 12.05 -10.81
N ARG A 84 -0.50 13.14 -10.23
CA ARG A 84 0.32 14.32 -9.95
C ARG A 84 1.08 14.21 -8.64
N ALA A 85 2.21 14.89 -8.56
CA ALA A 85 3.02 14.94 -7.35
C ALA A 85 2.20 15.38 -6.11
N GLY A 86 2.37 14.66 -5.02
CA GLY A 86 1.66 14.91 -3.77
C GLY A 86 0.25 14.32 -3.71
N ALA A 87 -0.15 13.49 -4.67
CA ALA A 87 -1.37 12.70 -4.59
C ALA A 87 -1.37 11.73 -3.41
N MET A 88 -2.56 11.37 -2.96
CA MET A 88 -2.80 10.30 -1.99
C MET A 88 -3.87 9.34 -2.51
N PRO A 89 -3.69 8.01 -2.38
CA PRO A 89 -2.47 7.34 -1.92
C PRO A 89 -1.26 7.70 -2.77
N PRO A 90 -0.03 7.66 -2.23
CA PRO A 90 1.18 7.84 -3.04
C PRO A 90 1.34 6.69 -4.03
N TRP A 91 2.19 6.88 -5.05
CA TRP A 91 2.46 5.89 -6.10
C TRP A 91 1.21 5.52 -6.90
N TYR A 92 0.72 6.50 -7.65
CA TYR A 92 -0.33 6.26 -8.63
C TYR A 92 0.06 5.12 -9.57
N MET A 93 -0.84 4.15 -9.66
CA MET A 93 -0.67 3.01 -10.56
C MET A 93 -1.51 3.23 -11.81
N GLU A 94 -0.86 3.30 -12.96
CA GLU A 94 -1.57 3.39 -14.21
C GLU A 94 -2.24 2.05 -14.51
N LYS A 95 -3.58 2.07 -14.60
CA LYS A 95 -4.40 0.87 -14.84
C LYS A 95 -4.61 0.70 -16.34
N ASN A 96 -4.85 -0.54 -16.75
CA ASN A 96 -5.12 -0.89 -18.14
C ASN A 96 -3.92 -0.80 -19.09
N ILE A 97 -2.69 -0.77 -18.59
CA ILE A 97 -1.48 -0.97 -19.37
C ILE A 97 -1.02 -2.42 -19.21
N GLY A 98 -0.89 -3.13 -20.34
CA GLY A 98 -0.50 -4.54 -20.34
C GLY A 98 -1.59 -5.46 -19.77
N ILE A 99 -1.19 -6.64 -19.30
CA ILE A 99 -2.08 -7.71 -18.82
C ILE A 99 -2.00 -7.92 -17.29
N GLN A 100 -1.26 -7.10 -16.58
CA GLN A 100 -0.92 -7.31 -15.18
C GLN A 100 -1.83 -6.51 -14.25
N GLY A 101 -2.30 -7.17 -13.19
CA GLY A 101 -2.82 -6.52 -12.00
C GLY A 101 -1.71 -6.38 -10.95
N TYR A 102 -1.79 -5.35 -10.13
CA TYR A 102 -0.84 -5.15 -9.03
C TYR A 102 -1.41 -5.76 -7.74
N LYS A 103 -0.58 -6.54 -7.04
CA LYS A 103 -0.93 -7.08 -5.74
C LYS A 103 -0.93 -5.94 -4.71
N ASN A 104 -1.98 -5.88 -3.88
CA ASN A 104 -2.14 -4.87 -2.83
C ASN A 104 -2.11 -3.41 -3.36
N ASP A 105 -2.65 -3.17 -4.55
CA ASP A 105 -2.76 -1.83 -5.13
C ASP A 105 -3.65 -0.92 -4.26
N PRO A 106 -3.10 0.12 -3.60
CA PRO A 106 -3.87 1.04 -2.78
C PRO A 106 -4.56 2.13 -3.59
N SER A 107 -4.34 2.20 -4.91
CA SER A 107 -4.87 3.29 -5.72
C SER A 107 -6.40 3.27 -5.78
N LEU A 108 -6.98 4.46 -5.91
CA LEU A 108 -8.43 4.67 -5.94
C LEU A 108 -8.97 4.58 -7.36
N SER A 109 -10.14 3.99 -7.50
CA SER A 109 -10.94 4.06 -8.72
C SER A 109 -11.59 5.44 -8.88
N ASP A 110 -12.03 5.74 -10.10
CA ASP A 110 -12.78 6.97 -10.37
C ASP A 110 -14.06 7.07 -9.54
N ALA A 111 -14.74 5.96 -9.31
CA ALA A 111 -15.94 5.90 -8.48
C ALA A 111 -15.63 6.23 -7.00
N GLU A 112 -14.53 5.73 -6.47
CA GLU A 112 -14.12 6.01 -5.09
C GLU A 112 -13.70 7.47 -4.91
N ILE A 113 -12.97 8.04 -5.87
CA ILE A 113 -12.62 9.46 -5.86
C ILE A 113 -13.89 10.31 -5.93
N ALA A 114 -14.86 9.94 -6.76
CA ALA A 114 -16.15 10.63 -6.85
C ALA A 114 -16.96 10.52 -5.55
N ALA A 115 -16.95 9.35 -4.89
CA ALA A 115 -17.60 9.15 -3.60
C ALA A 115 -16.99 10.05 -2.52
N ILE A 116 -15.66 10.09 -2.42
CA ILE A 116 -14.93 10.98 -1.48
C ILE A 116 -15.29 12.44 -1.74
N SER A 117 -15.29 12.87 -3.02
CA SER A 117 -15.63 14.26 -3.38
C SER A 117 -17.07 14.58 -3.03
N THR A 118 -18.01 13.68 -3.33
CA THR A 118 -19.44 13.86 -2.99
C THR A 118 -19.64 13.97 -1.49
N TRP A 119 -19.03 13.07 -0.71
CA TRP A 119 -19.11 13.08 0.73
C TRP A 119 -18.54 14.38 1.34
N ALA A 120 -17.36 14.79 0.91
CA ALA A 120 -16.71 16.00 1.41
C ALA A 120 -17.53 17.27 1.13
N ARG A 121 -18.14 17.38 -0.07
CA ARG A 121 -18.94 18.54 -0.49
C ARG A 121 -20.33 18.58 0.11
N ASN A 122 -20.87 17.43 0.50
CA ASN A 122 -22.20 17.33 1.10
C ASN A 122 -22.20 17.46 2.64
N GLY A 123 -21.12 17.98 3.22
CA GLY A 123 -21.05 18.23 4.66
C GLY A 123 -20.70 17.01 5.50
N THR A 124 -20.03 16.03 4.89
CA THR A 124 -19.51 14.84 5.57
C THR A 124 -20.57 14.03 6.34
N PRO A 125 -21.64 13.54 5.70
CA PRO A 125 -22.64 12.73 6.39
C PRO A 125 -22.00 11.51 7.06
N LYS A 126 -22.31 11.30 8.34
CA LYS A 126 -21.70 10.19 9.12
C LYS A 126 -22.30 8.83 8.74
N GLY A 127 -23.58 8.77 8.52
CA GLY A 127 -24.32 7.52 8.26
C GLY A 127 -24.54 6.67 9.50
N ASP A 128 -25.08 5.47 9.29
CA ASP A 128 -25.36 4.51 10.37
C ASP A 128 -24.10 3.67 10.67
N PRO A 129 -23.63 3.63 11.92
CA PRO A 129 -22.48 2.81 12.34
C PRO A 129 -22.65 1.30 12.07
N LEU A 130 -23.87 0.81 11.90
CA LEU A 130 -24.11 -0.58 11.51
C LEU A 130 -23.57 -0.94 10.12
N HIS A 131 -23.27 0.05 9.31
CA HIS A 131 -22.66 -0.13 8.00
C HIS A 131 -21.13 -0.07 8.03
N SER A 132 -20.51 0.21 9.19
CA SER A 132 -19.05 0.17 9.32
C SER A 132 -18.51 -1.21 9.00
N PRO A 133 -17.41 -1.29 8.25
CA PRO A 133 -16.67 -2.54 8.15
C PRO A 133 -16.04 -2.91 9.49
N GLU A 134 -15.67 -4.17 9.66
CA GLU A 134 -14.89 -4.58 10.83
C GLU A 134 -13.60 -3.76 10.91
N PRO A 135 -13.25 -3.21 12.08
CA PRO A 135 -12.03 -2.44 12.24
C PRO A 135 -10.79 -3.24 11.89
N LEU A 136 -9.85 -2.62 11.20
CA LEU A 136 -8.52 -3.21 11.02
C LEU A 136 -7.78 -3.24 12.36
N VAL A 137 -7.17 -4.37 12.65
CA VAL A 137 -6.30 -4.53 13.81
C VAL A 137 -4.85 -4.41 13.36
N PHE A 138 -4.16 -3.40 13.86
CA PHE A 138 -2.72 -3.21 13.67
C PHE A 138 -2.03 -3.48 14.98
N ASP A 139 -1.22 -4.51 15.03
CA ASP A 139 -0.41 -4.80 16.22
C ASP A 139 0.98 -4.16 16.07
N ASP A 140 1.03 -2.86 16.35
CA ASP A 140 2.28 -2.08 16.32
C ASP A 140 3.21 -2.39 17.50
N SER A 141 2.77 -3.22 18.44
CA SER A 141 3.62 -3.75 19.51
C SER A 141 4.54 -4.86 19.00
N LEU A 142 4.16 -5.51 17.90
CA LEU A 142 4.96 -6.55 17.28
C LEU A 142 6.10 -5.93 16.46
N LYS A 143 7.31 -6.33 16.79
CA LYS A 143 8.48 -5.98 15.99
C LYS A 143 8.38 -6.54 14.57
N TRP A 144 7.83 -7.75 14.43
CA TRP A 144 7.71 -8.50 13.20
C TRP A 144 6.24 -8.70 12.82
N THR A 145 5.78 -7.97 11.81
CA THR A 145 4.37 -7.98 11.42
C THR A 145 3.98 -9.20 10.57
N ALA A 146 4.96 -9.86 9.93
CA ALA A 146 4.75 -11.14 9.26
C ALA A 146 4.81 -12.35 10.22
N GLY A 147 5.01 -12.12 11.51
CA GLY A 147 5.29 -13.11 12.55
C GLY A 147 6.79 -13.35 12.76
N GLU A 148 7.15 -14.00 13.85
CA GLU A 148 8.55 -14.24 14.25
C GLU A 148 9.37 -14.84 13.11
N PRO A 149 10.54 -14.26 12.77
CA PRO A 149 11.45 -14.80 11.78
C PRO A 149 12.12 -16.11 12.25
N ASP A 150 12.37 -16.99 11.31
CA ASP A 150 13.20 -18.18 11.55
C ASP A 150 14.69 -17.81 11.60
N LEU A 151 15.09 -16.72 10.91
CA LEU A 151 16.44 -16.19 10.91
C LEU A 151 16.40 -14.65 10.94
N ILE A 152 17.24 -14.04 11.77
CA ILE A 152 17.45 -12.59 11.81
C ILE A 152 18.91 -12.29 11.48
N VAL A 153 19.14 -11.53 10.42
CA VAL A 153 20.47 -11.01 10.08
C VAL A 153 20.53 -9.52 10.44
N LYS A 154 21.58 -9.11 11.16
CA LYS A 154 21.76 -7.73 11.61
C LYS A 154 22.85 -7.06 10.79
N THR A 155 22.58 -5.87 10.29
CA THR A 155 23.63 -5.02 9.68
C THR A 155 24.52 -4.43 10.76
N ASN A 156 25.69 -3.92 10.36
CA ASN A 156 26.47 -3.09 11.26
C ASN A 156 25.72 -1.80 11.60
N SER A 157 25.97 -1.29 12.80
CA SER A 157 25.37 -0.02 13.24
C SER A 157 26.01 1.17 12.54
N VAL A 158 25.19 2.14 12.18
CA VAL A 158 25.61 3.44 11.64
C VAL A 158 25.09 4.56 12.52
N THR A 159 25.81 5.68 12.56
CA THR A 159 25.39 6.88 13.29
C THR A 159 25.09 8.00 12.30
N LYS A 160 23.89 8.58 12.42
CA LYS A 160 23.45 9.75 11.67
C LYS A 160 23.33 10.93 12.63
N LEU A 161 24.12 11.98 12.39
CA LEU A 161 24.09 13.16 13.24
C LEU A 161 22.93 14.09 12.90
N SER A 162 22.42 14.78 13.91
CA SER A 162 21.37 15.77 13.77
C SER A 162 21.75 16.88 12.79
N GLY A 163 20.81 17.24 11.91
CA GLY A 163 21.00 18.35 10.98
C GLY A 163 22.04 18.12 9.87
N THR A 164 22.58 16.92 9.75
CA THR A 164 23.47 16.60 8.63
C THR A 164 22.68 16.32 7.35
N PRO A 165 23.21 16.66 6.16
CA PRO A 165 22.60 16.35 4.88
C PRO A 165 22.35 14.85 4.71
N ASP A 166 21.43 14.47 3.85
CA ASP A 166 21.21 13.09 3.45
C ASP A 166 22.52 12.45 2.98
N TRP A 167 22.66 11.18 3.29
CA TRP A 167 23.82 10.39 2.90
C TRP A 167 23.37 9.21 2.04
N TRP A 168 24.09 8.96 0.96
CA TRP A 168 23.94 7.83 0.09
C TRP A 168 25.24 7.06 0.01
N GLY A 169 25.16 5.76 0.19
CA GLY A 169 26.36 4.91 0.15
C GLY A 169 26.02 3.45 0.41
N GLU A 170 27.03 2.70 0.73
CA GLU A 170 26.95 1.28 1.08
C GLU A 170 27.34 1.09 2.54
N ILE A 171 26.77 0.10 3.20
CA ILE A 171 27.18 -0.36 4.52
C ILE A 171 27.91 -1.69 4.38
N ASP A 172 28.73 -2.01 5.37
CA ASP A 172 29.52 -3.22 5.36
C ASP A 172 28.65 -4.47 5.20
N ARG A 173 29.12 -5.37 4.38
CA ARG A 173 28.48 -6.68 4.19
C ARG A 173 28.46 -7.49 5.47
N VAL A 174 27.44 -8.30 5.64
CA VAL A 174 27.30 -9.20 6.79
C VAL A 174 26.94 -10.62 6.32
N PRO A 175 27.50 -11.67 6.99
CA PRO A 175 27.17 -13.03 6.64
C PRO A 175 25.69 -13.33 6.97
N VAL A 176 25.03 -14.10 6.13
CA VAL A 176 23.65 -14.58 6.36
C VAL A 176 23.61 -15.56 7.55
N GLY A 177 24.62 -16.42 7.68
CA GLY A 177 24.72 -17.36 8.81
C GLY A 177 23.87 -18.63 8.67
N LEU A 178 23.44 -18.96 7.46
CA LEU A 178 22.79 -20.25 7.17
C LEU A 178 23.83 -21.34 6.91
N GLU A 179 23.54 -22.55 7.43
CA GLU A 179 24.32 -23.77 7.19
C GLU A 179 23.82 -24.54 5.95
N GLU A 180 22.54 -24.40 5.61
CA GLU A 180 21.88 -25.06 4.48
C GLU A 180 21.03 -24.08 3.71
N ASP A 181 20.86 -24.31 2.40
CA ASP A 181 20.00 -23.49 1.54
C ASP A 181 18.54 -23.56 1.99
N ARG A 182 17.86 -22.43 2.03
CA ARG A 182 16.45 -22.35 2.46
C ARG A 182 15.62 -21.51 1.49
N TYR A 183 14.42 -21.94 1.23
CA TYR A 183 13.42 -21.14 0.50
C TYR A 183 12.69 -20.19 1.45
N VAL A 184 12.73 -18.91 1.12
CA VAL A 184 12.11 -17.82 1.90
C VAL A 184 10.67 -17.63 1.45
N LYS A 185 9.74 -17.67 2.41
CA LYS A 185 8.31 -17.36 2.18
C LYS A 185 7.94 -15.91 2.47
N SER A 186 8.72 -15.25 3.34
CA SER A 186 8.58 -13.81 3.58
C SER A 186 9.87 -13.22 4.10
N VAL A 187 10.07 -11.92 3.83
CA VAL A 187 11.17 -11.12 4.40
C VAL A 187 10.60 -9.81 4.94
N GLU A 188 11.13 -9.38 6.07
CA GLU A 188 10.79 -8.11 6.69
C GLU A 188 12.05 -7.43 7.19
N VAL A 189 12.17 -6.12 6.93
CA VAL A 189 13.32 -5.32 7.37
C VAL A 189 12.86 -4.31 8.40
N VAL A 190 13.46 -4.33 9.57
CA VAL A 190 13.11 -3.48 10.71
C VAL A 190 14.34 -2.68 11.14
N GLU A 191 14.19 -1.37 11.26
CA GLU A 191 15.21 -0.53 11.88
C GLU A 191 15.13 -0.61 13.41
N VAL A 192 16.29 -0.82 14.02
CA VAL A 192 16.48 -0.75 15.48
C VAL A 192 17.47 0.37 15.75
N ASN A 193 17.07 1.37 16.51
CA ASN A 193 17.90 2.53 16.85
C ASN A 193 17.73 2.94 18.33
N ASP A 194 18.58 3.86 18.76
CA ASP A 194 18.67 4.37 20.14
C ASP A 194 17.72 5.54 20.43
N VAL A 195 16.84 5.90 19.49
CA VAL A 195 15.83 6.92 19.72
C VAL A 195 14.67 6.33 20.51
N ASP A 196 14.39 6.92 21.66
CA ASP A 196 13.28 6.51 22.50
C ASP A 196 11.94 6.71 21.77
N ASN A 197 11.21 5.61 21.63
CA ASN A 197 9.88 5.54 21.01
C ASN A 197 8.78 6.08 21.92
N GLN A 198 9.03 7.08 22.76
CA GLN A 198 7.99 7.66 23.58
C GLN A 198 6.89 8.25 22.71
N ALA A 199 5.80 7.52 22.63
CA ALA A 199 4.54 8.00 22.10
C ALA A 199 4.18 9.34 22.77
N GLY A 200 3.89 10.35 21.98
CA GLY A 200 3.30 11.59 22.48
C GLY A 200 3.98 12.91 22.15
N THR A 201 5.10 12.91 21.43
CA THR A 201 5.72 14.19 21.02
C THR A 201 5.21 14.74 19.69
N GLY A 202 4.19 14.15 19.08
CA GLY A 202 3.59 14.62 17.83
C GLY A 202 4.48 14.45 16.58
N ARG A 203 5.54 13.67 16.66
CA ARG A 203 6.48 13.42 15.58
C ARG A 203 6.84 11.94 15.39
N ASP A 204 5.89 11.05 15.63
CA ASP A 204 6.05 9.61 15.30
C ASP A 204 5.93 9.36 13.78
N THR A 205 6.31 10.34 12.99
CA THR A 205 6.41 10.22 11.55
C THR A 205 7.80 9.69 11.18
N VAL A 206 7.91 9.11 10.01
CA VAL A 206 9.14 8.66 9.37
C VAL A 206 10.32 9.61 9.63
N GLY A 207 10.12 10.93 9.46
CA GLY A 207 11.14 11.95 9.64
C GLY A 207 11.56 12.23 11.09
N GLY A 208 10.92 11.63 12.10
CA GLY A 208 11.25 11.83 13.50
C GLY A 208 11.78 10.61 14.23
N ARG A 209 11.66 9.43 13.62
CA ARG A 209 11.95 8.15 14.26
C ARG A 209 13.10 7.40 13.61
N TYR A 210 13.12 7.30 12.29
CA TYR A 210 14.01 6.44 11.54
C TYR A 210 15.11 7.22 10.83
N ILE A 211 16.26 6.60 10.64
CA ILE A 211 17.38 7.15 9.86
C ILE A 211 17.61 6.40 8.55
N PHE A 212 17.22 5.13 8.42
CA PHE A 212 17.28 4.37 7.18
C PHE A 212 16.03 4.63 6.35
N HIS A 213 16.16 5.45 5.31
CA HIS A 213 15.03 5.78 4.43
C HIS A 213 14.83 4.72 3.34
N HIS A 214 15.91 4.31 2.67
CA HIS A 214 15.92 3.22 1.68
C HIS A 214 17.14 2.34 1.83
N MET A 215 16.98 1.07 1.47
CA MET A 215 18.11 0.18 1.21
C MET A 215 17.78 -0.72 0.01
N ILE A 216 18.58 -0.59 -1.07
CA ILE A 216 18.64 -1.56 -2.14
C ILE A 216 19.67 -2.59 -1.73
N TRP A 217 19.33 -3.89 -1.78
CA TRP A 217 20.17 -4.92 -1.23
C TRP A 217 20.01 -6.26 -1.95
N SER A 218 21.04 -7.07 -1.82
CA SER A 218 21.13 -8.39 -2.40
C SER A 218 21.86 -9.36 -1.44
N THR A 219 21.80 -10.64 -1.77
CA THR A 219 22.69 -11.65 -1.21
C THR A 219 23.56 -12.20 -2.32
N ALA A 220 24.80 -12.55 -1.97
CA ALA A 220 25.74 -13.17 -2.90
C ALA A 220 26.77 -14.03 -2.16
N ASP A 221 27.38 -14.96 -2.87
CA ASP A 221 28.51 -15.76 -2.40
C ASP A 221 29.83 -15.00 -2.57
N LEU A 222 30.87 -15.44 -1.88
CA LEU A 222 32.24 -14.93 -2.01
C LEU A 222 33.13 -15.96 -2.69
N ASP A 223 34.08 -15.48 -3.50
CA ASP A 223 35.19 -16.28 -3.98
C ASP A 223 36.27 -16.50 -2.88
N GLU A 224 37.32 -17.24 -3.20
CA GLU A 224 38.43 -17.53 -2.26
C GLU A 224 39.18 -16.26 -1.83
N ASP A 225 39.14 -15.21 -2.65
CA ASP A 225 39.77 -13.92 -2.35
C ASP A 225 38.85 -12.97 -1.59
N GLY A 226 37.61 -13.39 -1.32
CA GLY A 226 36.60 -12.62 -0.61
C GLY A 226 35.87 -11.59 -1.47
N ASN A 227 35.93 -11.69 -2.80
CA ASN A 227 35.15 -10.85 -3.69
C ASN A 227 33.75 -11.46 -3.95
N ARG A 228 32.79 -10.61 -4.27
CA ARG A 228 31.43 -11.00 -4.63
C ARG A 228 31.44 -11.78 -5.96
N ILE A 229 30.80 -12.94 -5.95
CA ILE A 229 30.56 -13.73 -7.17
C ILE A 229 29.31 -13.19 -7.85
N GLU A 230 29.43 -12.51 -8.97
CA GLU A 230 28.33 -11.81 -9.63
C GLU A 230 27.19 -12.75 -10.07
N GLU A 231 27.49 -13.98 -10.48
CA GLU A 231 26.52 -14.98 -10.90
C GLU A 231 25.65 -15.51 -9.74
N SER A 232 26.11 -15.31 -8.49
CA SER A 232 25.38 -15.71 -7.28
C SER A 232 24.46 -14.62 -6.75
N VAL A 233 24.54 -13.42 -7.30
CA VAL A 233 23.77 -12.27 -6.80
C VAL A 233 22.28 -12.51 -6.89
N THR A 234 21.61 -12.40 -5.75
CA THR A 234 20.17 -12.49 -5.60
C THR A 234 19.65 -11.20 -5.00
N GLY A 235 19.01 -10.35 -5.80
CA GLY A 235 18.39 -9.10 -5.33
C GLY A 235 17.14 -9.38 -4.48
N TRP A 236 16.88 -8.62 -3.45
CA TRP A 236 15.72 -8.70 -2.56
C TRP A 236 14.82 -7.48 -2.72
N PRO A 237 13.57 -7.52 -2.21
CA PRO A 237 12.72 -6.34 -2.19
C PRO A 237 13.41 -5.16 -1.50
N VAL A 238 13.30 -3.99 -2.10
CA VAL A 238 13.88 -2.76 -1.55
C VAL A 238 13.25 -2.45 -0.19
N HIS A 239 14.08 -2.19 0.81
CA HIS A 239 13.58 -1.63 2.06
C HIS A 239 13.24 -0.16 1.86
N GLU A 240 12.06 0.20 2.28
CA GLU A 240 11.60 1.58 2.42
C GLU A 240 10.99 1.76 3.80
N VAL A 241 11.31 2.86 4.44
CA VAL A 241 10.80 3.14 5.78
C VAL A 241 9.27 3.11 5.78
N GLY A 242 8.70 2.42 6.76
CA GLY A 242 7.24 2.25 6.88
C GLY A 242 6.63 1.23 5.93
N ARG A 243 7.44 0.50 5.16
CA ARG A 243 6.97 -0.58 4.32
C ARG A 243 6.62 -1.81 5.15
N ASN A 244 5.56 -2.50 4.72
CA ASN A 244 5.18 -3.79 5.27
C ASN A 244 6.10 -4.91 4.78
N PRO A 245 6.05 -6.10 5.42
CA PRO A 245 6.82 -7.26 4.99
C PRO A 245 6.46 -7.68 3.56
N ASP A 246 7.43 -8.24 2.87
CA ASP A 246 7.23 -8.90 1.60
C ASP A 246 6.88 -10.37 1.82
N ILE A 247 5.63 -10.71 1.55
CA ILE A 247 5.12 -12.10 1.60
C ILE A 247 5.08 -12.61 0.17
N PHE A 248 5.85 -13.67 -0.08
CA PHE A 248 5.95 -14.26 -1.40
C PHE A 248 4.78 -15.19 -1.69
N ASP A 249 4.54 -15.44 -2.97
CA ASP A 249 3.55 -16.42 -3.40
C ASP A 249 3.94 -17.79 -2.82
N PRO A 250 3.00 -18.57 -2.25
CA PRO A 250 3.32 -19.88 -1.68
C PRO A 250 3.82 -20.90 -2.69
N GLU A 251 3.60 -20.70 -3.98
CA GLU A 251 4.15 -21.54 -5.04
C GLU A 251 5.49 -21.04 -5.60
N ALA A 252 6.01 -19.89 -5.11
CA ALA A 252 7.20 -19.23 -5.64
C ALA A 252 8.12 -18.75 -4.51
N GLY A 253 8.76 -19.69 -3.84
CA GLY A 253 9.81 -19.38 -2.84
C GLY A 253 11.04 -18.77 -3.49
N ARG A 254 11.77 -17.95 -2.71
CA ARG A 254 13.05 -17.40 -3.11
C ARG A 254 14.17 -18.08 -2.36
N LEU A 255 15.17 -18.59 -3.07
CA LEU A 255 16.29 -19.28 -2.47
C LEU A 255 17.21 -18.30 -1.75
N LEU A 256 17.51 -18.58 -0.49
CA LEU A 256 18.57 -17.97 0.32
C LEU A 256 19.66 -19.03 0.51
N ARG A 257 20.85 -18.75 -0.01
CA ARG A 257 21.94 -19.72 -0.03
C ARG A 257 22.71 -19.72 1.29
N ALA A 258 23.13 -20.90 1.70
CA ALA A 258 24.06 -21.09 2.79
C ALA A 258 25.40 -20.45 2.46
N GLY A 259 26.06 -19.87 3.46
CA GLY A 259 27.35 -19.21 3.29
C GLY A 259 27.33 -17.87 2.57
N SER A 260 26.16 -17.42 2.07
CA SER A 260 26.05 -16.14 1.40
C SER A 260 26.14 -14.95 2.37
N TYR A 261 26.37 -13.77 1.80
CA TYR A 261 26.47 -12.49 2.52
C TYR A 261 25.39 -11.53 2.02
N ILE A 262 24.88 -10.68 2.93
CA ILE A 262 24.05 -9.53 2.56
C ILE A 262 24.95 -8.38 2.13
N TYR A 263 24.59 -7.77 1.02
CA TYR A 263 25.19 -6.57 0.46
C TYR A 263 24.13 -5.48 0.37
N SER A 264 24.49 -4.26 0.72
CA SER A 264 23.71 -3.09 0.37
C SER A 264 24.24 -2.45 -0.90
N ASP A 265 23.46 -2.50 -1.98
CA ASP A 265 23.86 -1.85 -3.23
C ASP A 265 23.71 -0.33 -3.15
N SER A 266 22.82 0.16 -2.29
CA SER A 266 22.65 1.58 -1.97
C SER A 266 21.82 1.75 -0.71
N VAL A 267 22.31 2.52 0.24
CA VAL A 267 21.60 2.92 1.45
C VAL A 267 21.42 4.42 1.47
N HIS A 268 20.20 4.86 1.72
CA HIS A 268 19.85 6.27 1.92
C HIS A 268 19.58 6.52 3.41
N LEU A 269 20.43 7.35 4.01
CA LEU A 269 20.24 7.80 5.39
C LEU A 269 19.83 9.27 5.42
N HIS A 270 18.80 9.59 6.18
CA HIS A 270 18.39 10.95 6.48
C HIS A 270 18.51 11.27 7.98
N SER A 271 18.61 12.54 8.32
CA SER A 271 18.57 12.96 9.71
C SER A 271 17.14 13.00 10.23
N ASN A 272 16.87 12.33 11.34
CA ASN A 272 15.61 12.41 12.07
C ASN A 272 15.55 13.60 13.06
N GLY A 273 16.55 14.51 13.00
CA GLY A 273 16.65 15.67 13.87
C GLY A 273 17.34 15.42 15.21
N LYS A 274 17.85 14.20 15.43
CA LYS A 274 18.62 13.79 16.62
C LYS A 274 19.88 13.08 16.19
N ASP A 275 20.89 13.06 17.04
CA ASP A 275 22.03 12.14 16.87
C ASP A 275 21.50 10.73 17.14
N THR A 276 21.54 9.89 16.14
CA THR A 276 20.89 8.56 16.19
C THR A 276 21.85 7.49 15.69
N THR A 277 22.00 6.44 16.48
CA THR A 277 22.72 5.24 16.09
C THR A 277 21.74 4.08 15.94
N GLY A 278 21.80 3.41 14.80
CA GLY A 278 20.88 2.32 14.50
C GLY A 278 21.46 1.31 13.52
N HIS A 279 20.75 0.21 13.36
CA HIS A 279 21.03 -0.86 12.41
C HIS A 279 19.73 -1.42 11.84
N LEU A 280 19.83 -2.14 10.75
CA LEU A 280 18.70 -2.90 10.21
C LEU A 280 18.77 -4.36 10.70
N GLU A 281 17.64 -4.88 11.07
CA GLU A 281 17.41 -6.31 11.25
C GLU A 281 16.57 -6.83 10.09
N ILE A 282 17.09 -7.85 9.41
CA ILE A 282 16.45 -8.49 8.27
C ILE A 282 15.93 -9.85 8.73
N GLY A 283 14.63 -9.98 8.84
CA GLY A 283 13.95 -11.19 9.30
C GLY A 283 13.48 -12.03 8.11
N PHE A 284 13.95 -13.27 8.05
CA PHE A 284 13.56 -14.24 7.05
C PHE A 284 12.63 -15.29 7.67
N ARG A 285 11.53 -15.61 6.99
CA ARG A 285 10.69 -16.77 7.31
C ARG A 285 10.79 -17.77 6.19
N PHE A 286 10.99 -19.03 6.54
CA PHE A 286 11.25 -20.09 5.58
C PHE A 286 10.01 -20.93 5.29
N HIS A 287 10.00 -21.54 4.13
CA HIS A 287 9.17 -22.69 3.84
C HIS A 287 9.70 -23.92 4.60
N PRO A 288 8.88 -24.98 4.75
CA PRO A 288 9.37 -26.27 5.24
C PRO A 288 10.58 -26.77 4.43
N GLU A 289 11.39 -27.64 5.03
CA GLU A 289 12.63 -28.15 4.39
C GLU A 289 12.36 -28.98 3.12
N ASP A 290 11.22 -29.61 3.03
CA ASP A 290 10.77 -30.41 1.87
C ASP A 290 10.02 -29.57 0.81
N TYR A 291 10.02 -28.25 0.96
CA TYR A 291 9.36 -27.36 0.02
C TYR A 291 10.09 -27.31 -1.33
N GLU A 292 9.34 -27.53 -2.41
CA GLU A 292 9.79 -27.32 -3.77
C GLU A 292 8.95 -26.21 -4.42
N PRO A 293 9.55 -25.12 -4.92
CA PRO A 293 8.82 -24.09 -5.61
C PRO A 293 8.30 -24.58 -6.95
N LYS A 294 7.06 -24.28 -7.28
CA LYS A 294 6.50 -24.52 -8.60
C LYS A 294 7.03 -23.51 -9.63
N TYR A 295 7.34 -22.29 -9.16
CA TYR A 295 7.88 -21.22 -9.98
C TYR A 295 9.12 -20.65 -9.30
N GLU A 296 10.17 -20.44 -10.08
CA GLU A 296 11.31 -19.66 -9.60
C GLU A 296 10.96 -18.16 -9.61
N ARG A 297 11.20 -17.48 -8.50
CA ARG A 297 11.01 -16.05 -8.41
C ARG A 297 12.25 -15.33 -8.89
N VAL A 298 12.12 -14.55 -9.94
CA VAL A 298 13.15 -13.64 -10.41
C VAL A 298 12.75 -12.20 -10.12
N LEU A 299 13.62 -11.43 -9.47
CA LEU A 299 13.46 -9.99 -9.36
C LEU A 299 14.04 -9.36 -10.63
N LEU A 300 13.17 -8.88 -11.50
CA LEU A 300 13.60 -8.09 -12.65
C LEU A 300 13.82 -6.65 -12.18
N GLY A 301 15.01 -6.12 -12.42
CA GLY A 301 15.29 -4.71 -12.25
C GLY A 301 14.47 -3.84 -13.22
N PRO A 302 14.38 -2.52 -12.97
CA PRO A 302 13.67 -1.62 -13.88
C PRO A 302 14.30 -1.69 -15.28
N VAL A 303 13.47 -1.97 -16.29
CA VAL A 303 13.90 -1.94 -17.69
C VAL A 303 14.07 -0.49 -18.10
N SER A 304 15.29 -0.09 -18.46
CA SER A 304 15.52 1.22 -19.08
C SER A 304 15.05 1.16 -20.53
N TYR A 305 14.00 1.90 -20.84
CA TYR A 305 13.50 2.05 -22.23
C TYR A 305 14.35 2.98 -23.10
N THR A 306 15.47 3.52 -22.58
CA THR A 306 16.33 4.46 -23.33
C THR A 306 17.00 3.85 -24.57
N HIS A 307 16.95 2.53 -24.73
CA HIS A 307 17.53 1.81 -25.87
C HIS A 307 16.49 1.07 -26.74
N LEU A 308 15.21 1.21 -26.45
CA LEU A 308 14.17 0.68 -27.32
C LEU A 308 13.90 1.68 -28.43
N THR A 309 14.64 1.59 -29.52
CA THR A 309 14.22 2.20 -30.79
C THR A 309 13.07 1.36 -31.32
N LEU A 310 11.87 1.92 -31.34
CA LEU A 310 10.76 1.34 -32.08
C LEU A 310 11.17 1.23 -33.54
N PRO A 311 10.97 0.11 -34.23
CA PRO A 311 11.15 0.05 -35.67
C PRO A 311 10.16 1.02 -36.30
N THR A 312 10.69 1.96 -37.08
CA THR A 312 9.95 2.91 -37.90
C THR A 312 9.26 2.24 -39.07
#